data_f58a2ac98e626e74dd7daae157e2b0cc
#
_entry.id   f58a2ac98e626e74dd7daae157e2b0cc
#
_cell.length_a   1.000
_cell.length_b   1.000
_cell.length_c   1.000
_cell.angle_alpha   90.00
_cell.angle_beta   90.00
_cell.angle_gamma   90.00
#
_symmetry.space_group_name_H-M   'P 1'
#
loop_
_entity.id
_entity.type
_entity.pdbx_description
1 polymer ?
#
loop_
_entity_poly.entity_id
_entity_poly.type
_entity_poly.pdbx_seq_one_letter_code
_entity_poly.pdbx_strand_id
1 'polypeptide(L)'
;IVPLDGPRERKKRSFTLVGENETFISHTEASLEDGHVKGFMLIWPRNDEERRTRLLGEMQINFTRLDGVLDPTAGMDELQAIDLVSGLKIRTPKLSRSGFFVASNGAAVTSLEAVQSCSRITIDGDYDAKVVATDDASGLALLRPDEALAPQGIAALRSGAPRLKTDVAVAGYPFEGALNAPTLTYGTLADLKGLGGETTLNRLEMEAMSGDVGGPVLDSAGGIIGMLAPKDMEGRTLPAGVGFSITSDVIAKMLSGAGITANTATQSAALDNEDLAKLAADMTVLVSCWE
;
A
#
# COMPACT_ATOMS: atom_id res chain seq x y z
N ILE A 1 14.11 -8.54 -29.28
CA ILE A 1 13.54 -8.00 -30.53
C ILE A 1 14.67 -7.93 -31.55
N VAL A 2 14.49 -8.60 -32.65
CA VAL A 2 15.46 -8.60 -33.76
C VAL A 2 15.04 -7.51 -34.74
N PRO A 3 15.97 -6.68 -35.29
CA PRO A 3 15.61 -5.73 -36.32
C PRO A 3 15.02 -6.44 -37.53
N LEU A 4 13.88 -5.95 -38.04
CA LEU A 4 13.32 -6.43 -39.29
C LEU A 4 14.22 -6.05 -40.47
N ASP A 5 14.30 -6.91 -41.48
CA ASP A 5 14.81 -6.54 -42.81
C ASP A 5 13.79 -5.63 -43.52
N GLY A 6 13.71 -4.40 -43.06
CA GLY A 6 12.79 -3.37 -43.55
C GLY A 6 13.48 -2.01 -43.63
N PRO A 7 12.78 -0.95 -44.06
CA PRO A 7 13.40 0.35 -44.28
C PRO A 7 13.99 0.90 -42.98
N ARG A 8 15.29 0.81 -42.87
CA ARG A 8 16.07 1.54 -41.87
C ARG A 8 16.36 2.93 -42.45
N GLU A 9 15.49 3.89 -42.19
CA GLU A 9 15.79 5.26 -42.51
C GLU A 9 16.76 5.83 -41.49
N ARG A 10 18.00 6.03 -41.91
CA ARG A 10 19.02 6.71 -41.11
C ARG A 10 19.38 8.01 -41.79
N LYS A 11 18.89 9.13 -41.30
CA LYS A 11 19.27 10.50 -41.69
C LYS A 11 20.36 11.03 -40.75
N LYS A 12 21.00 12.13 -41.11
CA LYS A 12 22.09 12.71 -40.30
C LYS A 12 21.68 13.02 -38.84
N ARG A 13 20.40 13.36 -38.62
CA ARG A 13 19.87 13.78 -37.34
C ARG A 13 18.62 13.00 -36.90
N SER A 14 18.21 11.96 -37.59
CA SER A 14 17.05 11.15 -37.22
C SER A 14 17.22 9.71 -37.72
N PHE A 15 16.50 8.81 -37.06
CA PHE A 15 16.41 7.42 -37.53
C PHE A 15 15.01 6.86 -37.24
N THR A 16 14.64 5.90 -38.08
CA THR A 16 13.51 5.01 -37.84
C THR A 16 14.02 3.58 -37.85
N LEU A 17 13.64 2.80 -36.83
CA LEU A 17 14.01 1.40 -36.70
C LEU A 17 12.76 0.58 -36.41
N VAL A 18 12.52 -0.44 -37.22
CA VAL A 18 11.48 -1.43 -37.01
C VAL A 18 12.14 -2.77 -36.64
N GLY A 19 11.61 -3.44 -35.63
CA GLY A 19 12.10 -4.74 -35.17
C GLY A 19 10.93 -5.65 -34.80
N GLU A 20 11.16 -6.96 -34.82
CA GLU A 20 10.18 -7.94 -34.40
C GLU A 20 10.78 -9.11 -33.64
N ASN A 21 9.95 -9.82 -32.90
CA ASN A 21 10.19 -11.13 -32.38
C ASN A 21 8.94 -11.99 -32.58
N GLU A 22 8.86 -13.17 -31.99
CA GLU A 22 7.71 -14.07 -32.16
C GLU A 22 6.38 -13.48 -31.67
N THR A 23 6.40 -12.55 -30.71
CA THR A 23 5.23 -12.02 -30.02
C THR A 23 4.92 -10.57 -30.39
N PHE A 24 5.95 -9.74 -30.59
CA PHE A 24 5.79 -8.28 -30.74
C PHE A 24 6.49 -7.72 -31.97
N ILE A 25 5.96 -6.62 -32.47
CA ILE A 25 6.61 -5.71 -33.43
C ILE A 25 6.91 -4.40 -32.68
N SER A 26 8.10 -3.86 -32.90
CA SER A 26 8.50 -2.55 -32.36
C SER A 26 8.74 -1.56 -33.49
N HIS A 27 8.33 -0.32 -33.30
CA HIS A 27 8.63 0.82 -34.16
C HIS A 27 9.23 1.93 -33.32
N THR A 28 10.44 2.37 -33.66
CA THR A 28 11.18 3.41 -32.95
C THR A 28 11.51 4.54 -33.89
N GLU A 29 11.14 5.76 -33.57
CA GLU A 29 11.54 6.98 -34.24
C GLU A 29 12.22 7.93 -33.25
N ALA A 30 13.34 8.51 -33.63
CA ALA A 30 14.03 9.51 -32.85
C ALA A 30 14.76 10.55 -33.71
N SER A 31 14.88 11.76 -33.21
CA SER A 31 15.60 12.85 -33.85
C SER A 31 16.49 13.60 -32.87
N LEU A 32 17.62 14.11 -33.39
CA LEU A 32 18.57 14.94 -32.66
C LEU A 32 18.33 16.42 -33.03
N GLU A 33 17.96 17.22 -32.05
CA GLU A 33 17.83 18.69 -32.13
C GLU A 33 18.42 19.30 -30.86
N ASP A 34 19.11 20.43 -31.02
CA ASP A 34 19.71 21.20 -29.90
C ASP A 34 20.56 20.34 -28.93
N GLY A 35 21.27 19.36 -29.47
CA GLY A 35 22.10 18.45 -28.68
C GLY A 35 21.36 17.32 -27.98
N HIS A 36 20.02 17.26 -28.07
CA HIS A 36 19.19 16.29 -27.38
C HIS A 36 18.49 15.33 -28.35
N VAL A 37 18.54 14.03 -28.02
CA VAL A 37 17.81 12.99 -28.77
C VAL A 37 16.46 12.80 -28.12
N LYS A 38 15.39 12.98 -28.88
CA LYS A 38 14.01 12.70 -28.46
C LYS A 38 13.30 11.87 -29.51
N GLY A 39 12.41 11.01 -29.07
CA GLY A 39 11.66 10.12 -29.95
C GLY A 39 10.62 9.34 -29.16
N PHE A 40 10.00 8.40 -29.84
CA PHE A 40 9.08 7.45 -29.23
C PHE A 40 9.34 6.03 -29.73
N MET A 41 8.87 5.05 -28.99
CA MET A 41 8.87 3.64 -29.34
C MET A 41 7.46 3.07 -29.13
N LEU A 42 6.92 2.43 -30.16
CA LEU A 42 5.68 1.66 -30.08
C LEU A 42 6.03 0.17 -30.14
N ILE A 43 5.62 -0.57 -29.11
CA ILE A 43 5.73 -2.03 -29.06
C ILE A 43 4.31 -2.60 -29.08
N TRP A 44 4.01 -3.49 -30.01
CA TRP A 44 2.65 -3.96 -30.24
C TRP A 44 2.60 -5.46 -30.53
N PRO A 45 1.54 -6.18 -30.11
CA PRO A 45 1.34 -7.59 -30.48
C PRO A 45 1.23 -7.76 -32.01
N ARG A 46 1.79 -8.85 -32.55
CA ARG A 46 1.79 -9.12 -34.00
C ARG A 46 0.42 -9.32 -34.63
N ASN A 47 -0.55 -9.74 -33.85
CA ASN A 47 -1.90 -10.14 -34.29
C ASN A 47 -2.90 -8.98 -34.44
N ASP A 48 -2.51 -7.73 -34.24
CA ASP A 48 -3.38 -6.55 -34.28
C ASP A 48 -2.75 -5.43 -35.12
N GLU A 49 -2.55 -5.70 -36.41
CA GLU A 49 -1.85 -4.80 -37.34
C GLU A 49 -2.64 -3.52 -37.63
N GLU A 50 -3.96 -3.62 -37.78
CA GLU A 50 -4.82 -2.47 -38.09
C GLU A 50 -4.73 -1.40 -36.98
N ARG A 51 -4.89 -1.82 -35.75
CA ARG A 51 -4.84 -0.93 -34.59
C ARG A 51 -3.44 -0.38 -34.35
N ARG A 52 -2.41 -1.20 -34.54
CA ARG A 52 -1.03 -0.77 -34.52
C ARG A 52 -0.73 0.34 -35.52
N THR A 53 -1.16 0.17 -36.78
CA THR A 53 -0.92 1.14 -37.86
C THR A 53 -1.63 2.46 -37.57
N ARG A 54 -2.87 2.41 -37.07
CA ARG A 54 -3.62 3.60 -36.69
C ARG A 54 -2.94 4.34 -35.53
N LEU A 55 -2.55 3.65 -34.46
CA LEU A 55 -1.87 4.27 -33.32
C LEU A 55 -0.52 4.83 -33.69
N LEU A 56 0.26 4.15 -34.53
CA LEU A 56 1.52 4.66 -35.01
C LEU A 56 1.33 5.98 -35.79
N GLY A 57 0.32 6.05 -36.65
CA GLY A 57 -0.03 7.27 -37.36
C GLY A 57 -0.41 8.44 -36.43
N GLU A 58 -1.21 8.16 -35.42
CA GLU A 58 -1.57 9.15 -34.39
C GLU A 58 -0.36 9.62 -33.58
N MET A 59 0.54 8.71 -33.22
CA MET A 59 1.78 9.06 -32.51
C MET A 59 2.70 9.93 -33.37
N GLN A 60 2.85 9.62 -34.66
CA GLN A 60 3.66 10.40 -35.58
C GLN A 60 3.14 11.82 -35.79
N ILE A 61 1.81 11.99 -35.88
CA ILE A 61 1.16 13.29 -36.10
C ILE A 61 1.21 14.15 -34.84
N ASN A 62 1.00 13.53 -33.67
CA ASN A 62 0.84 14.25 -32.41
C ASN A 62 2.11 14.31 -31.55
N PHE A 63 3.22 13.71 -32.00
CA PHE A 63 4.48 13.75 -31.25
C PHE A 63 5.02 15.19 -31.18
N THR A 64 5.00 15.76 -29.99
CA THR A 64 5.51 17.10 -29.73
C THR A 64 6.77 17.02 -28.87
N ARG A 65 7.83 17.69 -29.31
CA ARG A 65 9.06 17.82 -28.53
C ARG A 65 8.85 18.86 -27.45
N LEU A 66 8.97 18.46 -26.20
CA LEU A 66 8.98 19.37 -25.05
C LEU A 66 10.43 19.82 -24.77
N ASP A 67 10.58 21.03 -24.23
CA ASP A 67 11.89 21.53 -23.79
C ASP A 67 12.40 20.73 -22.57
N GLY A 68 13.72 20.74 -22.40
CA GLY A 68 14.38 20.03 -21.31
C GLY A 68 14.71 18.56 -21.63
N VAL A 69 15.45 17.94 -20.76
CA VAL A 69 15.84 16.52 -20.78
C VAL A 69 15.47 15.92 -19.44
N LEU A 70 14.91 14.71 -19.45
CA LEU A 70 14.71 13.97 -18.22
C LEU A 70 16.07 13.74 -17.55
N ASP A 71 16.14 13.89 -16.24
CA ASP A 71 17.31 13.52 -15.45
C ASP A 71 17.68 12.06 -15.79
N PRO A 72 18.98 11.73 -16.02
CA PRO A 72 19.40 10.35 -16.28
C PRO A 72 19.00 9.37 -15.16
N THR A 73 18.73 9.87 -13.97
CA THR A 73 18.21 9.09 -12.83
C THR A 73 16.68 9.03 -12.79
N ALA A 74 15.99 9.79 -13.65
CA ALA A 74 14.53 9.75 -13.72
C ALA A 74 14.04 8.35 -14.11
N GLY A 75 13.33 7.70 -13.22
CA GLY A 75 12.89 6.30 -13.35
C GLY A 75 13.80 5.29 -12.65
N MET A 76 14.89 5.72 -12.03
CA MET A 76 15.70 4.91 -11.12
C MET A 76 15.22 5.03 -9.66
N ASP A 77 14.49 6.09 -9.34
CA ASP A 77 13.86 6.24 -8.03
C ASP A 77 12.58 5.39 -7.96
N GLU A 78 12.28 4.87 -6.79
CA GLU A 78 11.12 4.00 -6.49
C GLU A 78 9.75 4.64 -6.84
N LEU A 79 9.73 5.90 -7.25
CA LEU A 79 8.56 6.69 -7.61
C LEU A 79 8.59 7.12 -9.08
N GLN A 80 8.55 6.17 -10.00
CA GLN A 80 8.35 6.51 -11.41
C GLN A 80 6.99 7.19 -11.60
N ALA A 81 7.01 8.50 -11.87
CA ALA A 81 5.78 9.30 -12.00
C ALA A 81 5.03 9.10 -13.34
N ILE A 82 5.66 8.46 -14.33
CA ILE A 82 5.09 8.27 -15.67
C ILE A 82 5.31 6.83 -16.10
N ASP A 83 4.24 6.16 -16.51
CA ASP A 83 4.33 4.87 -17.21
C ASP A 83 4.97 5.08 -18.59
N LEU A 84 6.16 4.54 -18.77
CA LEU A 84 6.94 4.70 -20.01
C LEU A 84 6.30 4.03 -21.22
N VAL A 85 5.37 3.11 -21.02
CA VAL A 85 4.65 2.41 -22.10
C VAL A 85 3.42 3.19 -22.53
N SER A 86 2.63 3.68 -21.60
CA SER A 86 1.39 4.41 -21.90
C SER A 86 1.57 5.93 -21.96
N GLY A 87 2.66 6.46 -21.39
CA GLY A 87 2.88 7.89 -21.24
C GLY A 87 1.94 8.56 -20.22
N LEU A 88 1.17 7.79 -19.49
CA LEU A 88 0.23 8.29 -18.49
C LEU A 88 0.95 8.50 -17.15
N LYS A 89 0.52 9.54 -16.43
CA LYS A 89 1.00 9.77 -15.06
C LYS A 89 0.54 8.61 -14.17
N ILE A 90 1.49 7.93 -13.55
CA ILE A 90 1.22 6.95 -12.51
C ILE A 90 0.73 7.74 -11.28
N ARG A 91 -0.50 7.47 -10.88
CA ARG A 91 -1.02 8.04 -9.64
C ARG A 91 -0.53 7.20 -8.48
N THR A 92 0.20 7.82 -7.57
CA THR A 92 0.60 7.22 -6.30
C THR A 92 -0.26 7.81 -5.19
N PRO A 93 -0.62 7.03 -4.17
CA PRO A 93 -1.30 7.58 -3.01
C PRO A 93 -0.38 8.58 -2.29
N LYS A 94 -0.97 9.60 -1.67
CA LYS A 94 -0.27 10.57 -0.82
C LYS A 94 0.32 9.90 0.42
N LEU A 95 -0.39 8.92 0.95
CA LEU A 95 -0.03 8.18 2.14
C LEU A 95 -0.65 6.79 2.06
N SER A 96 0.09 5.76 2.45
CA SER A 96 -0.45 4.42 2.66
C SER A 96 -0.09 3.92 4.05
N ARG A 97 -1.04 3.25 4.70
CA ARG A 97 -0.90 2.66 6.03
C ARG A 97 -1.61 1.32 6.07
N SER A 98 -1.35 0.57 7.11
CA SER A 98 -2.03 -0.69 7.35
C SER A 98 -3.40 -0.49 8.00
N GLY A 99 -4.24 -1.49 7.86
CA GLY A 99 -5.51 -1.62 8.54
C GLY A 99 -5.87 -3.10 8.65
N PHE A 100 -7.03 -3.40 9.21
CA PHE A 100 -7.51 -4.78 9.29
C PHE A 100 -9.03 -4.85 9.32
N PHE A 101 -9.56 -5.91 8.72
CA PHE A 101 -11.00 -6.16 8.68
C PHE A 101 -11.55 -6.53 10.06
N VAL A 102 -12.67 -5.91 10.41
CA VAL A 102 -13.37 -6.11 11.70
C VAL A 102 -14.80 -6.63 11.53
N ALA A 103 -15.30 -6.73 10.30
CA ALA A 103 -16.63 -7.26 10.00
C ALA A 103 -16.65 -7.96 8.63
N SER A 104 -17.61 -8.88 8.47
CA SER A 104 -17.77 -9.71 7.27
C SER A 104 -18.17 -8.92 6.01
N ASN A 105 -18.61 -7.68 6.15
CA ASN A 105 -18.93 -6.78 5.04
C ASN A 105 -17.73 -5.93 4.59
N GLY A 106 -16.53 -6.20 5.11
CA GLY A 106 -15.31 -5.49 4.76
C GLY A 106 -15.07 -4.19 5.54
N ALA A 107 -15.84 -3.92 6.60
CA ALA A 107 -15.48 -2.80 7.47
C ALA A 107 -14.09 -3.02 8.08
N ALA A 108 -13.26 -1.99 8.06
CA ALA A 108 -11.86 -2.07 8.48
C ALA A 108 -11.50 -0.94 9.44
N VAL A 109 -10.62 -1.25 10.39
CA VAL A 109 -10.00 -0.28 11.31
C VAL A 109 -8.60 0.06 10.78
N THR A 110 -8.24 1.32 10.87
CA THR A 110 -6.91 1.84 10.54
C THR A 110 -6.56 3.04 11.43
N SER A 111 -5.37 3.60 11.26
CA SER A 111 -4.98 4.84 11.93
C SER A 111 -5.70 6.05 11.35
N LEU A 112 -5.99 7.03 12.19
CA LEU A 112 -6.63 8.29 11.78
C LEU A 112 -5.79 9.04 10.73
N GLU A 113 -4.46 9.00 10.85
CA GLU A 113 -3.56 9.65 9.88
C GLU A 113 -3.71 9.11 8.45
N ALA A 114 -4.07 7.82 8.31
CA ALA A 114 -4.26 7.19 7.01
C ALA A 114 -5.43 7.76 6.21
N VAL A 115 -6.33 8.49 6.86
CA VAL A 115 -7.58 8.95 6.25
C VAL A 115 -7.76 10.47 6.30
N GLN A 116 -6.83 11.19 6.94
CA GLN A 116 -6.93 12.65 7.09
C GLN A 116 -6.58 13.37 5.77
N SER A 117 -7.45 14.33 5.39
CA SER A 117 -7.26 15.19 4.22
C SER A 117 -7.11 14.41 2.91
N CYS A 118 -7.79 13.30 2.77
CA CYS A 118 -7.86 12.52 1.54
C CYS A 118 -9.08 12.92 0.71
N SER A 119 -8.92 13.07 -0.60
CA SER A 119 -10.05 13.21 -1.53
C SER A 119 -10.71 11.86 -1.81
N ARG A 120 -9.92 10.79 -1.76
CA ARG A 120 -10.34 9.40 -1.97
C ARG A 120 -9.57 8.49 -1.01
N ILE A 121 -10.22 7.46 -0.50
CA ILE A 121 -9.59 6.42 0.33
C ILE A 121 -9.86 5.08 -0.33
N THR A 122 -8.83 4.24 -0.43
CA THR A 122 -8.98 2.87 -0.96
C THR A 122 -8.47 1.83 0.03
N ILE A 123 -9.08 0.65 -0.02
CA ILE A 123 -8.62 -0.58 0.63
C ILE A 123 -8.01 -1.47 -0.45
N ASP A 124 -6.79 -1.98 -0.23
CA ASP A 124 -6.00 -2.82 -1.14
C ASP A 124 -5.87 -2.24 -2.57
N GLY A 125 -5.84 -0.90 -2.67
CA GLY A 125 -5.68 -0.16 -3.92
C GLY A 125 -6.94 -0.01 -4.77
N ASP A 126 -7.82 -1.00 -4.78
CA ASP A 126 -8.93 -1.12 -5.73
C ASP A 126 -10.30 -0.73 -5.15
N TYR A 127 -10.52 -0.93 -3.86
CA TYR A 127 -11.85 -0.77 -3.25
C TYR A 127 -12.00 0.59 -2.59
N ASP A 128 -12.88 1.43 -3.16
CA ASP A 128 -13.22 2.72 -2.56
C ASP A 128 -13.89 2.54 -1.20
N ALA A 129 -13.49 3.36 -0.23
CA ALA A 129 -14.02 3.29 1.13
C ALA A 129 -14.29 4.69 1.71
N LYS A 130 -15.22 4.74 2.67
CA LYS A 130 -15.60 5.95 3.40
C LYS A 130 -15.31 5.81 4.88
N VAL A 131 -14.92 6.90 5.50
CA VAL A 131 -14.81 6.99 6.94
C VAL A 131 -16.21 6.97 7.56
N VAL A 132 -16.45 6.02 8.46
CA VAL A 132 -17.73 5.86 9.19
C VAL A 132 -17.67 6.48 10.57
N ALA A 133 -16.52 6.35 11.23
CA ALA A 133 -16.26 6.91 12.54
C ALA A 133 -14.78 7.22 12.71
N THR A 134 -14.47 8.22 13.51
CA THR A 134 -13.12 8.55 13.97
C THR A 134 -13.11 8.75 15.48
N ASP A 135 -11.98 8.49 16.09
CA ASP A 135 -11.69 8.84 17.48
C ASP A 135 -10.35 9.56 17.53
N ASP A 136 -10.39 10.88 17.56
CA ASP A 136 -9.20 11.73 17.57
C ASP A 136 -8.35 11.50 18.81
N ALA A 137 -8.97 11.14 19.95
CA ALA A 137 -8.23 10.92 21.20
C ALA A 137 -7.37 9.66 21.15
N SER A 138 -7.83 8.61 20.47
CA SER A 138 -7.08 7.36 20.31
C SER A 138 -6.34 7.26 18.96
N GLY A 139 -6.65 8.13 17.99
CA GLY A 139 -6.05 8.07 16.66
C GLY A 139 -6.59 6.91 15.79
N LEU A 140 -7.84 6.49 16.04
CA LEU A 140 -8.52 5.44 15.30
C LEU A 140 -9.43 5.98 14.20
N ALA A 141 -9.54 5.26 13.10
CA ALA A 141 -10.54 5.45 12.06
C ALA A 141 -11.20 4.12 11.68
N LEU A 142 -12.51 4.15 11.48
CA LEU A 142 -13.31 3.03 10.99
C LEU A 142 -13.73 3.33 9.54
N LEU A 143 -13.42 2.43 8.65
CA LEU A 143 -13.75 2.48 7.24
C LEU A 143 -14.87 1.51 6.89
N ARG A 144 -15.66 1.88 5.90
CA ARG A 144 -16.60 0.99 5.23
C ARG A 144 -16.35 1.09 3.72
N PRO A 145 -16.08 -0.02 3.04
CA PRO A 145 -16.00 -0.02 1.58
C PRO A 145 -17.36 0.32 0.96
N ASP A 146 -17.35 0.98 -0.19
CA ASP A 146 -18.59 1.35 -0.91
C ASP A 146 -19.34 0.09 -1.40
N GLU A 147 -18.60 -0.95 -1.73
CA GLU A 147 -19.14 -2.28 -2.05
C GLU A 147 -18.81 -3.26 -0.91
N ALA A 148 -19.75 -4.13 -0.56
CA ALA A 148 -19.51 -5.12 0.48
C ALA A 148 -18.41 -6.10 0.04
N LEU A 149 -17.35 -6.18 0.80
CA LEU A 149 -16.27 -7.14 0.60
C LEU A 149 -16.55 -8.43 1.38
N ALA A 150 -15.88 -9.51 0.96
CA ALA A 150 -15.92 -10.80 1.67
C ALA A 150 -14.49 -11.16 2.13
N PRO A 151 -14.01 -10.57 3.25
CA PRO A 151 -12.67 -10.82 3.76
C PRO A 151 -12.42 -12.30 4.03
N GLN A 152 -11.21 -12.79 3.74
CA GLN A 152 -10.79 -14.15 4.07
C GLN A 152 -10.64 -14.34 5.59
N GLY A 153 -10.22 -13.29 6.30
CA GLY A 153 -10.08 -13.23 7.73
C GLY A 153 -10.71 -11.98 8.34
N ILE A 154 -11.21 -12.09 9.56
CA ILE A 154 -11.79 -10.99 10.34
C ILE A 154 -11.13 -10.99 11.71
N ALA A 155 -10.67 -9.84 12.16
CA ALA A 155 -10.04 -9.66 13.45
C ALA A 155 -10.93 -10.15 14.60
N ALA A 156 -10.35 -10.96 15.48
CA ALA A 156 -10.96 -11.36 16.74
C ALA A 156 -10.20 -10.68 17.90
N LEU A 157 -10.88 -9.79 18.61
CA LEU A 157 -10.26 -9.00 19.66
C LEU A 157 -10.06 -9.84 20.92
N ARG A 158 -8.89 -9.71 21.55
CA ARG A 158 -8.62 -10.31 22.85
C ARG A 158 -9.31 -9.47 23.94
N SER A 159 -10.11 -10.13 24.77
CA SER A 159 -10.73 -9.50 25.94
C SER A 159 -9.77 -9.53 27.13
N GLY A 160 -9.75 -8.43 27.90
CA GLY A 160 -8.95 -8.27 29.11
C GLY A 160 -7.48 -7.94 28.84
N ALA A 161 -6.74 -7.65 29.91
CA ALA A 161 -5.34 -7.24 29.83
C ALA A 161 -4.46 -8.41 29.37
N PRO A 162 -3.63 -8.22 28.32
CA PRO A 162 -2.66 -9.22 27.92
C PRO A 162 -1.55 -9.38 28.96
N ARG A 163 -0.81 -10.49 28.89
CA ARG A 163 0.29 -10.75 29.81
C ARG A 163 1.55 -10.00 29.39
N LEU A 164 2.21 -9.35 30.32
CA LEU A 164 3.51 -8.71 30.08
C LEU A 164 4.57 -9.73 29.64
N LYS A 165 5.50 -9.26 28.83
CA LYS A 165 6.64 -10.05 28.30
C LYS A 165 6.21 -11.23 27.42
N THR A 166 4.99 -11.18 26.87
CA THR A 166 4.59 -12.13 25.82
C THR A 166 5.08 -11.66 24.46
N ASP A 167 5.33 -12.64 23.59
CA ASP A 167 5.63 -12.38 22.20
C ASP A 167 4.40 -11.83 21.50
N VAL A 168 4.60 -10.85 20.65
CA VAL A 168 3.58 -10.22 19.82
C VAL A 168 4.08 -10.05 18.39
N ALA A 169 3.18 -9.95 17.45
CA ALA A 169 3.49 -9.63 16.09
C ALA A 169 2.57 -8.51 15.56
N VAL A 170 3.12 -7.60 14.78
CA VAL A 170 2.33 -6.64 14.00
C VAL A 170 2.27 -7.13 12.57
N ALA A 171 1.07 -7.19 12.00
CA ALA A 171 0.91 -7.42 10.57
C ALA A 171 0.71 -6.07 9.86
N GLY A 172 1.44 -5.83 8.79
CA GLY A 172 1.35 -4.58 8.09
C GLY A 172 2.04 -4.57 6.73
N TYR A 173 1.97 -3.42 6.09
CA TYR A 173 2.60 -3.11 4.82
C TYR A 173 3.77 -2.12 5.04
N PRO A 174 4.93 -2.57 5.57
CA PRO A 174 6.03 -1.71 6.01
C PRO A 174 6.55 -0.79 4.91
N PHE A 175 6.45 -1.23 3.64
CA PHE A 175 6.88 -0.50 2.45
C PHE A 175 5.71 0.14 1.70
N GLU A 176 4.64 0.51 2.38
CA GLU A 176 3.50 1.28 1.84
C GLU A 176 2.85 0.65 0.58
N GLY A 177 2.87 -0.68 0.50
CA GLY A 177 2.27 -1.44 -0.61
C GLY A 177 3.24 -1.81 -1.74
N ALA A 178 4.53 -1.44 -1.66
CA ALA A 178 5.54 -1.88 -2.63
C ALA A 178 5.70 -3.42 -2.66
N LEU A 179 5.46 -4.07 -1.53
CA LEU A 179 5.23 -5.51 -1.47
C LEU A 179 3.71 -5.76 -1.50
N ASN A 180 3.26 -6.60 -2.42
CA ASN A 180 1.83 -6.88 -2.63
C ASN A 180 1.18 -7.75 -1.53
N ALA A 181 1.84 -7.95 -0.39
CA ALA A 181 1.35 -8.73 0.73
C ALA A 181 1.82 -8.12 2.06
N PRO A 182 1.02 -8.23 3.12
CA PRO A 182 1.46 -7.81 4.44
C PRO A 182 2.55 -8.73 4.99
N THR A 183 3.38 -8.20 5.86
CA THR A 183 4.45 -8.93 6.55
C THR A 183 4.25 -8.87 8.05
N LEU A 184 4.86 -9.81 8.78
CA LEU A 184 4.87 -9.80 10.24
C LEU A 184 6.17 -9.21 10.79
N THR A 185 6.04 -8.22 11.65
CA THR A 185 7.12 -7.68 12.48
C THR A 185 6.94 -8.18 13.91
N TYR A 186 7.90 -8.93 14.41
CA TYR A 186 7.85 -9.53 15.74
C TYR A 186 8.45 -8.64 16.82
N GLY A 187 7.94 -8.77 18.02
CA GLY A 187 8.40 -8.04 19.20
C GLY A 187 7.82 -8.59 20.49
N THR A 188 7.90 -7.82 21.57
CA THR A 188 7.35 -8.21 22.88
C THR A 188 6.50 -7.11 23.47
N LEU A 189 5.49 -7.50 24.27
CA LEU A 189 4.68 -6.59 25.06
C LEU A 189 5.46 -6.13 26.30
N ALA A 190 5.95 -4.88 26.28
CA ALA A 190 6.83 -4.34 27.31
C ALA A 190 6.09 -3.80 28.52
N ASP A 191 4.94 -3.12 28.31
CA ASP A 191 4.10 -2.54 29.38
C ASP A 191 2.65 -2.43 28.93
N LEU A 192 1.73 -2.33 29.92
CA LEU A 192 0.30 -2.12 29.70
C LEU A 192 -0.13 -0.65 29.81
N LYS A 193 0.83 0.25 29.71
CA LYS A 193 0.60 1.70 29.81
C LYS A 193 1.48 2.45 28.83
N GLY A 194 0.97 3.60 28.37
CA GLY A 194 1.73 4.60 27.65
C GLY A 194 2.76 5.32 28.55
N LEU A 195 3.51 6.26 27.98
CA LEU A 195 4.57 7.00 28.68
C LEU A 195 4.01 7.92 29.77
N GLY A 196 2.82 8.43 29.63
CA GLY A 196 2.13 9.26 30.63
C GLY A 196 1.27 8.44 31.59
N GLY A 197 1.26 7.11 31.47
CA GLY A 197 0.44 6.22 32.30
C GLY A 197 -0.91 5.90 31.68
N GLU A 198 -1.12 6.22 30.39
CA GLU A 198 -2.35 5.97 29.65
C GLU A 198 -2.67 4.47 29.59
N THR A 199 -3.84 4.07 30.05
CA THR A 199 -4.30 2.66 30.02
C THR A 199 -4.93 2.26 28.67
N THR A 200 -5.07 3.20 27.77
CA THR A 200 -5.54 2.98 26.39
C THR A 200 -4.43 2.53 25.45
N LEU A 201 -3.20 2.53 25.93
CA LEU A 201 -2.00 2.17 25.18
C LEU A 201 -1.25 1.01 25.84
N ASN A 202 -0.74 0.10 25.01
CA ASN A 202 0.28 -0.87 25.39
C ASN A 202 1.63 -0.44 24.81
N ARG A 203 2.72 -0.57 25.57
CA ARG A 203 4.07 -0.34 25.07
C ARG A 203 4.65 -1.63 24.52
N LEU A 204 5.18 -1.53 23.33
CA LEU A 204 5.81 -2.62 22.60
C LEU A 204 7.33 -2.39 22.49
N GLU A 205 8.07 -3.47 22.51
CA GLU A 205 9.50 -3.51 22.18
C GLU A 205 9.63 -4.18 20.80
N MET A 206 9.71 -3.35 19.74
CA MET A 206 9.76 -3.79 18.34
C MET A 206 10.20 -2.66 17.42
N GLU A 207 10.73 -3.03 16.26
CA GLU A 207 11.11 -2.10 15.19
C GLU A 207 10.07 -2.14 14.05
N ALA A 208 8.90 -1.56 14.27
CA ALA A 208 7.90 -1.40 13.23
C ALA A 208 8.23 -0.20 12.32
N MET A 209 7.87 -0.30 11.06
CA MET A 209 8.02 0.76 10.07
C MET A 209 6.77 1.65 10.02
N SER A 210 6.86 2.79 9.32
CA SER A 210 5.74 3.73 9.20
C SER A 210 4.52 3.12 8.49
N GLY A 211 4.75 2.28 7.50
CA GLY A 211 3.70 1.59 6.77
C GLY A 211 2.91 0.58 7.61
N ASP A 212 3.50 0.05 8.70
CA ASP A 212 2.83 -0.89 9.62
C ASP A 212 1.79 -0.21 10.52
N VAL A 213 1.85 1.12 10.67
CA VAL A 213 0.90 1.89 11.47
C VAL A 213 -0.53 1.62 11.03
N GLY A 214 -1.41 1.39 12.00
CA GLY A 214 -2.80 0.97 11.74
C GLY A 214 -2.98 -0.54 11.61
N GLY A 215 -1.89 -1.30 11.52
CA GLY A 215 -1.92 -2.76 11.45
C GLY A 215 -2.29 -3.42 12.78
N PRO A 216 -2.88 -4.64 12.75
CA PRO A 216 -3.26 -5.37 13.95
C PRO A 216 -2.03 -5.86 14.70
N VAL A 217 -2.06 -5.76 16.02
CA VAL A 217 -1.08 -6.35 16.94
C VAL A 217 -1.66 -7.64 17.49
N LEU A 218 -1.05 -8.77 17.15
CA LEU A 218 -1.50 -10.11 17.49
C LEU A 218 -0.69 -10.68 18.66
N ASP A 219 -1.34 -11.46 19.50
CA ASP A 219 -0.64 -12.39 20.40
C ASP A 219 -0.25 -13.69 19.65
N SER A 220 0.51 -14.55 20.31
CA SER A 220 0.96 -15.84 19.71
C SER A 220 -0.17 -16.80 19.33
N ALA A 221 -1.39 -16.59 19.82
CA ALA A 221 -2.57 -17.40 19.48
C ALA A 221 -3.44 -16.72 18.38
N GLY A 222 -2.97 -15.62 17.78
CA GLY A 222 -3.66 -14.89 16.71
C GLY A 222 -4.77 -13.95 17.18
N GLY A 223 -4.94 -13.76 18.50
CA GLY A 223 -5.88 -12.79 19.04
C GLY A 223 -5.35 -11.36 18.96
N ILE A 224 -6.19 -10.41 18.56
CA ILE A 224 -5.81 -9.01 18.42
C ILE A 224 -5.80 -8.34 19.80
N ILE A 225 -4.63 -7.92 20.27
CA ILE A 225 -4.45 -7.18 21.53
C ILE A 225 -4.48 -5.67 21.33
N GLY A 226 -4.38 -5.19 20.08
CA GLY A 226 -4.47 -3.77 19.76
C GLY A 226 -4.17 -3.47 18.31
N MET A 227 -4.03 -2.19 18.00
CA MET A 227 -3.63 -1.64 16.70
C MET A 227 -2.33 -0.83 16.86
N LEU A 228 -1.36 -1.01 15.97
CA LEU A 228 -0.11 -0.24 16.02
C LEU A 228 -0.39 1.27 15.86
N ALA A 229 0.07 2.05 16.82
CA ALA A 229 -0.07 3.50 16.83
C ALA A 229 1.09 4.18 16.07
N PRO A 230 0.91 5.41 15.57
CA PRO A 230 1.98 6.22 15.02
C PRO A 230 3.13 6.46 16.02
N LYS A 231 4.37 6.61 15.51
CA LYS A 231 5.53 6.89 16.36
C LYS A 231 5.53 8.32 16.92
N ASP A 232 4.94 9.27 16.21
CA ASP A 232 4.83 10.66 16.64
C ASP A 232 3.52 10.86 17.41
N MET A 233 3.58 10.55 18.70
CA MET A 233 2.50 10.83 19.63
C MET A 233 2.82 12.09 20.43
N GLU A 234 1.93 13.09 20.37
CA GLU A 234 2.03 14.34 21.14
C GLU A 234 3.35 15.14 20.93
N GLY A 235 3.93 15.07 19.71
CA GLY A 235 5.14 15.81 19.37
C GLY A 235 6.43 15.23 20.00
N ARG A 236 6.40 13.97 20.45
CA ARG A 236 7.57 13.25 20.96
C ARG A 236 7.95 12.12 19.99
N THR A 237 9.15 12.18 19.45
CA THR A 237 9.72 11.08 18.67
C THR A 237 10.19 9.97 19.61
N LEU A 238 9.68 8.75 19.41
CA LEU A 238 10.03 7.60 20.21
C LEU A 238 11.48 7.12 19.92
N PRO A 239 12.19 6.58 20.91
CA PRO A 239 13.45 5.88 20.67
C PRO A 239 13.27 4.70 19.72
N ALA A 240 14.37 4.31 19.04
CA ALA A 240 14.39 3.08 18.26
C ALA A 240 13.99 1.86 19.12
N GLY A 241 13.26 0.93 18.53
CA GLY A 241 12.80 -0.28 19.21
C GLY A 241 11.62 -0.08 20.18
N VAL A 242 11.08 1.14 20.31
CA VAL A 242 9.88 1.41 21.13
C VAL A 242 8.70 1.73 20.22
N GLY A 243 7.60 1.02 20.43
CA GLY A 243 6.32 1.25 19.79
C GLY A 243 5.17 1.27 20.78
N PHE A 244 4.01 1.71 20.33
CA PHE A 244 2.77 1.64 21.09
C PHE A 244 1.67 0.98 20.27
N SER A 245 0.76 0.30 20.95
CA SER A 245 -0.51 -0.12 20.35
C SER A 245 -1.69 0.43 21.15
N ILE A 246 -2.70 0.88 20.43
CA ILE A 246 -4.00 1.22 20.97
C ILE A 246 -4.65 -0.11 21.37
N THR A 247 -5.19 -0.20 22.60
CA THR A 247 -5.69 -1.46 23.13
C THR A 247 -6.93 -1.98 22.42
N SER A 248 -7.15 -3.30 22.45
CA SER A 248 -8.35 -3.94 21.89
C SER A 248 -9.65 -3.43 22.50
N ASP A 249 -9.64 -3.01 23.77
CA ASP A 249 -10.82 -2.44 24.44
C ASP A 249 -11.25 -1.10 23.83
N VAL A 250 -10.30 -0.25 23.43
CA VAL A 250 -10.59 1.01 22.72
C VAL A 250 -11.18 0.74 21.35
N ILE A 251 -10.62 -0.23 20.61
CA ILE A 251 -11.14 -0.67 19.32
C ILE A 251 -12.57 -1.20 19.47
N ALA A 252 -12.81 -2.10 20.44
CA ALA A 252 -14.14 -2.66 20.71
C ALA A 252 -15.18 -1.58 21.04
N LYS A 253 -14.79 -0.55 21.81
CA LYS A 253 -15.65 0.59 22.13
C LYS A 253 -16.04 1.38 20.86
N MET A 254 -15.08 1.67 19.98
CA MET A 254 -15.35 2.34 18.68
C MET A 254 -16.32 1.51 17.84
N LEU A 255 -16.07 0.21 17.67
CA LEU A 255 -16.92 -0.69 16.90
C LEU A 255 -18.34 -0.74 17.44
N SER A 256 -18.49 -0.88 18.77
CA SER A 256 -19.79 -0.86 19.43
C SER A 256 -20.54 0.46 19.20
N GLY A 257 -19.84 1.59 19.27
CA GLY A 257 -20.40 2.92 18.93
C GLY A 257 -20.91 3.04 17.50
N ALA A 258 -20.29 2.31 16.58
CA ALA A 258 -20.69 2.24 15.17
C ALA A 258 -21.70 1.11 14.85
N GLY A 259 -22.18 0.39 15.88
CA GLY A 259 -23.14 -0.71 15.72
C GLY A 259 -22.52 -2.00 15.17
N ILE A 260 -21.19 -2.15 15.24
CA ILE A 260 -20.48 -3.36 14.83
C ILE A 260 -20.15 -4.20 16.05
N THR A 261 -20.57 -5.47 16.05
CA THR A 261 -20.19 -6.42 17.09
C THR A 261 -18.82 -7.00 16.78
N ALA A 262 -17.83 -6.72 17.63
CA ALA A 262 -16.49 -7.26 17.49
C ALA A 262 -16.48 -8.78 17.73
N ASN A 263 -15.73 -9.52 16.92
CA ASN A 263 -15.43 -10.91 17.23
C ASN A 263 -14.48 -10.99 18.43
N THR A 264 -14.68 -11.98 19.29
CA THR A 264 -13.84 -12.22 20.46
C THR A 264 -12.92 -13.42 20.22
N ALA A 265 -11.61 -13.22 20.46
CA ALA A 265 -10.64 -14.30 20.38
C ALA A 265 -10.78 -15.25 21.57
N THR A 266 -11.08 -16.51 21.28
CA THR A 266 -11.25 -17.57 22.31
C THR A 266 -10.06 -18.53 22.34
N GLN A 267 -9.30 -18.63 21.25
CA GLN A 267 -8.12 -19.49 21.15
C GLN A 267 -7.01 -19.02 22.10
N SER A 268 -6.40 -19.95 22.82
CA SER A 268 -5.29 -19.67 23.74
C SER A 268 -4.01 -20.46 23.42
N ALA A 269 -4.11 -21.49 22.57
CA ALA A 269 -2.96 -22.23 22.11
C ALA A 269 -2.19 -21.40 21.07
N ALA A 270 -0.87 -21.31 21.22
CA ALA A 270 -0.03 -20.64 20.26
C ALA A 270 -0.11 -21.33 18.87
N LEU A 271 -0.17 -20.50 17.84
CA LEU A 271 -0.04 -20.92 16.45
C LEU A 271 1.44 -21.05 16.09
N ASP A 272 1.76 -21.85 15.11
CA ASP A 272 3.07 -21.76 14.49
C ASP A 272 3.19 -20.49 13.62
N ASN A 273 4.41 -20.16 13.21
CA ASN A 273 4.67 -18.91 12.49
C ASN A 273 3.98 -18.84 11.12
N GLU A 274 3.79 -19.98 10.44
CA GLU A 274 3.13 -20.04 9.14
C GLU A 274 1.63 -19.81 9.27
N ASP A 275 0.99 -20.47 10.22
CA ASP A 275 -0.43 -20.29 10.52
C ASP A 275 -0.72 -18.88 11.02
N LEU A 276 0.15 -18.31 11.87
CA LEU A 276 0.01 -16.93 12.34
C LEU A 276 0.15 -15.94 11.18
N ALA A 277 1.11 -16.14 10.29
CA ALA A 277 1.32 -15.28 9.13
C ALA A 277 0.13 -15.33 8.17
N LYS A 278 -0.42 -16.51 7.92
CA LYS A 278 -1.61 -16.68 7.08
C LYS A 278 -2.83 -16.00 7.70
N LEU A 279 -3.10 -16.27 8.97
CA LEU A 279 -4.21 -15.64 9.71
C LEU A 279 -4.11 -14.11 9.64
N ALA A 280 -2.91 -13.57 9.86
CA ALA A 280 -2.65 -12.15 9.81
C ALA A 280 -2.84 -11.57 8.41
N ALA A 281 -2.34 -12.24 7.37
CA ALA A 281 -2.49 -11.82 5.98
C ALA A 281 -3.94 -11.79 5.53
N ASP A 282 -4.76 -12.77 5.94
CA ASP A 282 -6.17 -12.88 5.56
C ASP A 282 -7.03 -11.70 6.08
N MET A 283 -6.59 -11.00 7.14
CA MET A 283 -7.33 -9.89 7.72
C MET A 283 -6.69 -8.51 7.52
N THR A 284 -5.39 -8.43 7.21
CA THR A 284 -4.66 -7.15 7.10
C THR A 284 -4.82 -6.55 5.71
N VAL A 285 -5.07 -5.25 5.65
CA VAL A 285 -5.30 -4.52 4.41
C VAL A 285 -4.39 -3.30 4.29
N LEU A 286 -4.11 -2.90 3.06
CA LEU A 286 -3.47 -1.63 2.75
C LEU A 286 -4.55 -0.55 2.62
N VAL A 287 -4.44 0.51 3.42
CA VAL A 287 -5.30 1.69 3.33
C VAL A 287 -4.51 2.81 2.66
N SER A 288 -5.00 3.30 1.53
CA SER A 288 -4.33 4.35 0.76
C SER A 288 -5.17 5.61 0.66
N CYS A 289 -4.52 6.74 0.94
CA CYS A 289 -5.07 8.10 0.87
C CYS A 289 -4.63 8.75 -0.43
N TRP A 290 -5.57 9.27 -1.20
CA TRP A 290 -5.33 9.90 -2.50
C TRP A 290 -5.67 11.40 -2.45
N GLU A 291 -4.95 12.18 -3.28
CA GLU A 291 -5.25 13.60 -3.52
C GLU A 291 -6.40 13.81 -4.49
#